data_38c8b59719ead2aeb8a1595e4ce3aab4
#
_entry.id   38c8b59719ead2aeb8a1595e4ce3aab4
#
_cell.length_a   1.000
_cell.length_b   1.000
_cell.length_c   1.000
_cell.angle_alpha   90.00
_cell.angle_beta   90.00
_cell.angle_gamma   90.00
#
_symmetry.space_group_name_H-M   'P 1'
#
loop_
_entity.id
_entity.type
_entity.pdbx_description
1 polymer ?
#
loop_
_entity_poly.entity_id
_entity_poly.type
_entity_poly.pdbx_seq_one_letter_code
_entity_poly.pdbx_strand_id
1 'polypeptide(L)'
;EFENDPRFADNPGRVTNFDALKVIMEERTVLQTTEYWLSALEKNHVPCGPINDMAHVVNDPQVLARKMIVDVLHPIAGATKIPGVPIKFSETPSEIEAPAPVLGEHTEKILTSYLGLSAAEFEELKKDGVV
;
A
#
# COMPACT_ATOMS: atom_id res chain seq x y z
N GLU A 1 -21.13 19.49 26.10
CA GLU A 1 -21.53 20.80 25.56
C GLU A 1 -22.31 20.68 24.24
N PHE A 2 -21.97 19.73 23.34
CA PHE A 2 -22.70 19.55 22.07
C PHE A 2 -24.03 18.85 22.21
N GLU A 3 -24.14 17.98 23.19
CA GLU A 3 -25.31 17.12 23.42
C GLU A 3 -26.60 17.92 23.64
N ASN A 4 -26.46 19.14 24.14
CA ASN A 4 -27.59 20.05 24.42
C ASN A 4 -27.73 21.20 23.40
N ASP A 5 -26.92 21.22 22.34
CA ASP A 5 -27.03 22.24 21.30
C ASP A 5 -28.08 21.81 20.27
N PRO A 6 -29.19 22.58 20.13
CA PRO A 6 -30.27 22.21 19.22
C PRO A 6 -29.85 22.09 17.75
N ARG A 7 -28.75 22.72 17.36
CA ARG A 7 -28.17 22.62 16.00
C ARG A 7 -27.61 21.23 15.70
N PHE A 8 -27.23 20.45 16.74
CA PHE A 8 -26.55 19.16 16.61
C PHE A 8 -27.28 17.99 17.26
N ALA A 9 -28.51 18.22 17.70
CA ALA A 9 -29.31 17.24 18.43
C ALA A 9 -29.58 15.95 17.62
N ASP A 10 -29.77 16.09 16.32
CA ASP A 10 -30.02 14.97 15.39
C ASP A 10 -29.08 15.01 14.17
N ASN A 11 -29.15 13.95 13.36
CA ASN A 11 -28.32 13.85 12.17
C ASN A 11 -28.63 14.92 11.11
N PRO A 12 -29.90 15.22 10.76
CA PRO A 12 -30.21 16.32 9.86
C PRO A 12 -29.64 17.65 10.31
N GLY A 13 -29.77 17.97 11.61
CA GLY A 13 -29.22 19.18 12.20
C GLY A 13 -27.69 19.25 12.06
N ARG A 14 -26.97 18.16 12.33
CA ARG A 14 -25.51 18.09 12.15
C ARG A 14 -25.07 18.27 10.69
N VAL A 15 -25.80 17.69 9.74
CA VAL A 15 -25.52 17.86 8.31
C VAL A 15 -25.76 19.31 7.88
N THR A 16 -26.89 19.91 8.28
CA THR A 16 -27.24 21.28 7.93
C THR A 16 -26.24 22.28 8.53
N ASN A 17 -25.76 22.03 9.75
CA ASN A 17 -24.84 22.90 10.47
C ASN A 17 -23.39 22.37 10.45
N PHE A 18 -23.00 21.63 9.42
CA PHE A 18 -21.71 20.94 9.33
C PHE A 18 -20.51 21.88 9.55
N ASP A 19 -20.50 23.05 8.91
CA ASP A 19 -19.39 24.00 9.03
C ASP A 19 -19.22 24.51 10.46
N ALA A 20 -20.33 24.81 11.15
CA ALA A 20 -20.31 25.22 12.54
C ALA A 20 -19.82 24.08 13.46
N LEU A 21 -20.27 22.83 13.21
CA LEU A 21 -19.83 21.66 13.96
C LEU A 21 -18.33 21.40 13.75
N LYS A 22 -17.86 21.51 12.50
CA LYS A 22 -16.45 21.32 12.14
C LYS A 22 -15.53 22.25 12.94
N VAL A 23 -15.83 23.56 12.98
CA VAL A 23 -15.04 24.55 13.74
C VAL A 23 -14.93 24.13 15.20
N ILE A 24 -16.05 23.79 15.83
CA ILE A 24 -16.07 23.41 17.24
C ILE A 24 -15.29 22.10 17.49
N MET A 25 -15.38 21.13 16.57
CA MET A 25 -14.60 19.88 16.65
C MET A 25 -13.10 20.16 16.50
N GLU A 26 -12.71 20.99 15.55
CA GLU A 26 -11.31 21.36 15.31
C GLU A 26 -10.69 22.07 16.52
N GLU A 27 -11.42 23.00 17.16
CA GLU A 27 -10.99 23.67 18.39
C GLU A 27 -10.70 22.68 19.54
N ARG A 28 -11.36 21.54 19.55
CA ARG A 28 -11.14 20.49 20.57
C ARG A 28 -10.04 19.51 20.16
N THR A 29 -10.02 19.11 18.90
CA THR A 29 -9.07 18.10 18.44
C THR A 29 -7.63 18.59 18.47
N VAL A 30 -7.37 19.88 18.26
CA VAL A 30 -6.02 20.48 18.35
C VAL A 30 -5.44 20.50 19.77
N LEU A 31 -6.24 20.26 20.80
CA LEU A 31 -5.78 20.30 22.20
C LEU A 31 -5.05 19.02 22.63
N GLN A 32 -5.09 17.97 21.84
CA GLN A 32 -4.49 16.67 22.15
C GLN A 32 -3.81 16.08 20.90
N THR A 33 -2.94 15.08 21.12
CA THR A 33 -2.26 14.39 20.03
C THR A 33 -3.21 13.43 19.30
N THR A 34 -2.80 13.03 18.09
CA THR A 34 -3.54 12.02 17.30
C THR A 34 -3.68 10.71 18.07
N GLU A 35 -2.60 10.24 18.72
CA GLU A 35 -2.61 9.01 19.53
C GLU A 35 -3.61 9.07 20.67
N TYR A 36 -3.70 10.24 21.35
CA TYR A 36 -4.70 10.44 22.40
C TYR A 36 -6.11 10.26 21.84
N TRP A 37 -6.42 10.91 20.72
CA TRP A 37 -7.75 10.84 20.12
C TRP A 37 -8.09 9.45 19.60
N LEU A 38 -7.16 8.78 18.93
CA LEU A 38 -7.35 7.40 18.47
C LEU A 38 -7.69 6.48 19.66
N SER A 39 -6.88 6.53 20.72
CA SER A 39 -7.13 5.73 21.93
C SER A 39 -8.47 6.06 22.60
N ALA A 40 -8.84 7.33 22.67
CA ALA A 40 -10.11 7.75 23.27
C ALA A 40 -11.33 7.31 22.44
N LEU A 41 -11.23 7.40 21.12
CA LEU A 41 -12.29 7.00 20.19
C LEU A 41 -12.46 5.47 20.18
N GLU A 42 -11.37 4.70 20.12
CA GLU A 42 -11.40 3.24 20.20
C GLU A 42 -12.05 2.73 21.49
N LYS A 43 -11.71 3.31 22.65
CA LYS A 43 -12.31 2.97 23.94
C LYS A 43 -13.82 3.20 23.96
N ASN A 44 -14.31 4.12 23.15
CA ASN A 44 -15.74 4.42 23.02
C ASN A 44 -16.38 3.77 21.79
N HIS A 45 -15.68 2.80 21.16
CA HIS A 45 -16.16 2.05 20.00
C HIS A 45 -16.51 2.94 18.79
N VAL A 46 -15.82 4.06 18.65
CA VAL A 46 -15.95 4.95 17.48
C VAL A 46 -14.89 4.54 16.45
N PRO A 47 -15.30 4.09 15.25
CA PRO A 47 -14.35 3.76 14.18
C PRO A 47 -13.49 4.96 13.83
N CYS A 48 -12.18 4.79 13.90
CA CYS A 48 -11.22 5.84 13.59
C CYS A 48 -9.91 5.24 13.07
N GLY A 49 -9.07 6.06 12.48
CA GLY A 49 -7.73 5.67 12.04
C GLY A 49 -6.86 6.88 11.75
N PRO A 50 -5.53 6.73 11.76
CA PRO A 50 -4.62 7.80 11.42
C PRO A 50 -4.62 8.08 9.91
N ILE A 51 -4.34 9.32 9.53
CA ILE A 51 -4.00 9.66 8.14
C ILE A 51 -2.48 9.54 8.02
N ASN A 52 -2.05 8.42 7.44
CA ASN A 52 -0.64 8.08 7.33
C ASN A 52 -0.03 8.66 6.05
N ASP A 53 1.18 9.19 6.14
CA ASP A 53 2.05 9.41 4.99
C ASP A 53 2.77 8.11 4.58
N MET A 54 3.54 8.16 3.50
CA MET A 54 4.25 6.98 2.99
C MET A 54 5.27 6.42 3.99
N ALA A 55 5.91 7.28 4.77
CA ALA A 55 6.89 6.85 5.77
C ALA A 55 6.21 6.05 6.90
N HIS A 56 5.02 6.43 7.30
CA HIS A 56 4.22 5.70 8.28
C HIS A 56 3.68 4.39 7.69
N VAL A 57 3.14 4.42 6.47
CA VAL A 57 2.57 3.22 5.81
C VAL A 57 3.60 2.10 5.67
N VAL A 58 4.82 2.39 5.21
CA VAL A 58 5.85 1.35 5.01
C VAL A 58 6.39 0.76 6.30
N ASN A 59 6.13 1.40 7.44
CA ASN A 59 6.51 0.94 8.77
C ASN A 59 5.32 0.50 9.64
N ASP A 60 4.11 0.55 9.09
CA ASP A 60 2.90 0.14 9.82
C ASP A 60 2.95 -1.35 10.17
N PRO A 61 2.75 -1.74 11.45
CA PRO A 61 2.82 -3.13 11.87
C PRO A 61 1.86 -4.06 11.13
N GLN A 62 0.65 -3.60 10.79
CA GLN A 62 -0.35 -4.39 10.07
C GLN A 62 0.06 -4.57 8.60
N VAL A 63 0.57 -3.52 7.96
CA VAL A 63 1.08 -3.56 6.58
C VAL A 63 2.24 -4.56 6.47
N LEU A 64 3.16 -4.54 7.44
CA LEU A 64 4.29 -5.47 7.50
C LEU A 64 3.85 -6.90 7.82
N ALA A 65 2.99 -7.09 8.83
CA ALA A 65 2.46 -8.42 9.19
C ALA A 65 1.70 -9.07 8.03
N ARG A 66 1.02 -8.27 7.21
CA ARG A 66 0.33 -8.72 6.00
C ARG A 66 1.26 -8.89 4.80
N LYS A 67 2.57 -8.68 4.95
CA LYS A 67 3.54 -8.70 3.84
C LYS A 67 3.08 -7.85 2.65
N MET A 68 2.52 -6.67 2.93
CA MET A 68 2.10 -5.72 1.91
C MET A 68 3.26 -4.91 1.35
N ILE A 69 4.38 -4.91 2.06
CA ILE A 69 5.69 -4.43 1.60
C ILE A 69 6.66 -5.59 1.80
N VAL A 70 7.40 -5.93 0.75
CA VAL A 70 8.40 -7.02 0.76
C VAL A 70 9.74 -6.53 0.26
N ASP A 71 10.80 -7.10 0.82
CA ASP A 71 12.16 -6.85 0.37
C ASP A 71 12.50 -7.77 -0.81
N VAL A 72 13.10 -7.21 -1.85
CA VAL A 72 13.65 -7.95 -2.99
C VAL A 72 15.08 -7.48 -3.26
N LEU A 73 15.91 -8.39 -3.75
CA LEU A 73 17.28 -8.09 -4.16
C LEU A 73 17.33 -7.95 -5.68
N HIS A 74 17.36 -6.72 -6.15
CA HIS A 74 17.49 -6.43 -7.58
C HIS A 74 18.98 -6.49 -7.99
N PRO A 75 19.33 -7.13 -9.12
CA PRO A 75 20.73 -7.34 -9.52
C PRO A 75 21.52 -6.05 -9.75
N ILE A 76 20.86 -4.97 -10.13
CA ILE A 76 21.50 -3.65 -10.37
C ILE A 76 21.21 -2.70 -9.20
N ALA A 77 19.95 -2.57 -8.75
CA ALA A 77 19.54 -1.61 -7.73
C ALA A 77 19.87 -2.05 -6.29
N GLY A 78 20.25 -3.33 -6.09
CA GLY A 78 20.49 -3.88 -4.76
C GLY A 78 19.19 -4.14 -3.99
N ALA A 79 19.24 -4.06 -2.68
CA ALA A 79 18.08 -4.28 -1.81
C ALA A 79 17.04 -3.16 -2.00
N THR A 80 15.84 -3.54 -2.40
CA THR A 80 14.71 -2.63 -2.64
C THR A 80 13.45 -3.18 -1.97
N LYS A 81 12.50 -2.28 -1.67
CA LYS A 81 11.16 -2.63 -1.16
C LYS A 81 10.14 -2.43 -2.25
N ILE A 82 9.28 -3.42 -2.43
CA ILE A 82 8.18 -3.34 -3.42
C ILE A 82 6.85 -3.69 -2.75
N PRO A 83 5.71 -3.27 -3.33
CA PRO A 83 4.41 -3.74 -2.88
C PRO A 83 4.29 -5.26 -2.98
N GLY A 84 3.83 -5.88 -1.91
CA GLY A 84 3.55 -7.31 -1.86
C GLY A 84 2.21 -7.66 -2.53
N VAL A 85 1.93 -8.96 -2.67
CA VAL A 85 0.67 -9.44 -3.22
C VAL A 85 -0.47 -9.19 -2.21
N PRO A 86 -1.52 -8.41 -2.56
CA PRO A 86 -2.57 -8.05 -1.60
C PRO A 86 -3.53 -9.21 -1.28
N ILE A 87 -3.77 -10.09 -2.23
CA ILE A 87 -4.66 -11.24 -2.07
C ILE A 87 -3.84 -12.42 -1.55
N LYS A 88 -4.27 -12.98 -0.43
CA LYS A 88 -3.61 -14.14 0.20
C LYS A 88 -4.53 -15.36 0.11
N PHE A 89 -4.13 -16.35 -0.68
CA PHE A 89 -4.83 -17.63 -0.78
C PHE A 89 -4.19 -18.65 0.16
N SER A 90 -5.01 -19.45 0.84
CA SER A 90 -4.54 -20.51 1.75
C SER A 90 -3.97 -21.71 1.00
N GLU A 91 -4.63 -22.13 -0.08
CA GLU A 91 -4.28 -23.33 -0.84
C GLU A 91 -3.25 -23.07 -1.95
N THR A 92 -3.28 -21.86 -2.53
CA THR A 92 -2.39 -21.43 -3.61
C THR A 92 -1.77 -20.08 -3.27
N PRO A 93 -0.82 -20.04 -2.32
CA PRO A 93 -0.22 -18.77 -1.90
C PRO A 93 0.47 -18.09 -3.07
N SER A 94 0.19 -16.80 -3.21
CA SER A 94 0.87 -15.96 -4.21
C SER A 94 2.08 -15.31 -3.57
N GLU A 95 3.23 -15.50 -4.16
CA GLU A 95 4.51 -14.95 -3.67
C GLU A 95 5.22 -14.19 -4.78
N ILE A 96 6.10 -13.28 -4.40
CA ILE A 96 7.00 -12.59 -5.32
C ILE A 96 8.28 -13.42 -5.35
N GLU A 97 8.50 -14.11 -6.46
CA GLU A 97 9.61 -15.05 -6.63
C GLU A 97 10.90 -14.38 -7.09
N ALA A 98 10.79 -13.23 -7.75
CA ALA A 98 11.94 -12.51 -8.31
C ALA A 98 11.68 -10.99 -8.33
N PRO A 99 12.74 -10.17 -8.37
CA PRO A 99 12.64 -8.74 -8.62
C PRO A 99 12.20 -8.48 -10.07
N ALA A 100 11.97 -7.21 -10.40
CA ALA A 100 11.76 -6.81 -11.79
C ALA A 100 13.00 -7.18 -12.64
N PRO A 101 12.81 -7.78 -13.82
CA PRO A 101 13.92 -8.18 -14.65
C PRO A 101 14.64 -6.97 -15.27
N VAL A 102 15.92 -7.09 -15.51
CA VAL A 102 16.65 -6.14 -16.34
C VAL A 102 16.28 -6.34 -17.82
N LEU A 103 16.52 -5.30 -18.63
CA LEU A 103 16.20 -5.37 -20.06
C LEU A 103 16.93 -6.57 -20.71
N GLY A 104 16.17 -7.42 -21.39
CA GLY A 104 16.69 -8.60 -22.09
C GLY A 104 17.02 -9.81 -21.22
N GLU A 105 16.87 -9.74 -19.90
CA GLU A 105 17.26 -10.84 -18.98
C GLU A 105 16.67 -12.20 -19.35
N HIS A 106 15.46 -12.22 -19.87
CA HIS A 106 14.76 -13.47 -20.20
C HIS A 106 14.64 -13.74 -21.70
N THR A 107 15.24 -12.89 -22.56
CA THR A 107 15.11 -12.99 -24.02
C THR A 107 15.55 -14.37 -24.54
N GLU A 108 16.74 -14.82 -24.18
CA GLU A 108 17.27 -16.13 -24.59
C GLU A 108 16.33 -17.25 -24.14
N LYS A 109 15.95 -17.25 -22.85
CA LYS A 109 15.05 -18.27 -22.28
C LYS A 109 13.71 -18.32 -23.01
N ILE A 110 13.12 -17.15 -23.32
CA ILE A 110 11.84 -17.09 -24.02
C ILE A 110 11.97 -17.61 -25.44
N LEU A 111 12.96 -17.15 -26.19
CA LEU A 111 13.13 -17.53 -27.57
C LEU A 111 13.46 -19.02 -27.72
N THR A 112 14.31 -19.57 -26.88
CA THR A 112 14.66 -20.99 -26.92
C THR A 112 13.59 -21.91 -26.34
N SER A 113 13.02 -21.58 -25.17
CA SER A 113 12.10 -22.50 -24.48
C SER A 113 10.66 -22.43 -25.00
N TYR A 114 10.18 -21.28 -25.47
CA TYR A 114 8.79 -21.11 -25.93
C TYR A 114 8.66 -21.09 -27.45
N LEU A 115 9.63 -20.53 -28.17
CA LEU A 115 9.62 -20.50 -29.64
C LEU A 115 10.46 -21.59 -30.26
N GLY A 116 11.24 -22.35 -29.49
CA GLY A 116 11.99 -23.48 -29.95
C GLY A 116 13.23 -23.12 -30.78
N LEU A 117 13.73 -21.87 -30.69
CA LEU A 117 14.96 -21.48 -31.36
C LEU A 117 16.14 -22.27 -30.78
N SER A 118 17.03 -22.69 -31.64
CA SER A 118 18.33 -23.25 -31.24
C SER A 118 19.24 -22.15 -30.69
N ALA A 119 20.24 -22.51 -29.91
CA ALA A 119 21.24 -21.57 -29.43
C ALA A 119 21.99 -20.87 -30.57
N ALA A 120 22.19 -21.53 -31.70
CA ALA A 120 22.82 -20.94 -32.88
C ALA A 120 21.98 -19.86 -33.53
N GLU A 121 20.65 -20.07 -33.66
CA GLU A 121 19.72 -19.09 -34.19
C GLU A 121 19.59 -17.86 -33.25
N PHE A 122 19.64 -18.10 -31.94
CA PHE A 122 19.63 -16.99 -30.95
C PHE A 122 20.91 -16.12 -31.09
N GLU A 123 22.09 -16.76 -31.21
CA GLU A 123 23.35 -16.01 -31.39
C GLU A 123 23.39 -15.22 -32.71
N GLU A 124 22.74 -15.74 -33.77
CA GLU A 124 22.59 -15.03 -35.04
C GLU A 124 21.73 -13.78 -34.88
N LEU A 125 20.56 -13.90 -34.22
CA LEU A 125 19.69 -12.74 -33.91
C LEU A 125 20.41 -11.68 -33.08
N LYS A 126 21.21 -12.09 -32.12
CA LYS A 126 22.02 -11.22 -31.29
C LYS A 126 23.09 -10.49 -32.08
N LYS A 127 23.78 -11.21 -33.01
CA LYS A 127 24.78 -10.62 -33.88
C LYS A 127 24.18 -9.60 -34.84
N ASP A 128 22.97 -9.85 -35.31
CA ASP A 128 22.23 -8.95 -36.20
C ASP A 128 21.57 -7.77 -35.48
N GLY A 129 21.71 -7.71 -34.16
CA GLY A 129 21.13 -6.63 -33.32
C GLY A 129 19.61 -6.62 -33.27
N VAL A 130 18.97 -7.78 -33.43
CA VAL A 130 17.53 -7.96 -33.35
C VAL A 130 17.12 -8.13 -31.88
N VAL A 131 18.00 -8.71 -31.06
CA VAL A 131 17.82 -8.95 -29.61
C VAL A 131 19.07 -8.57 -28.83
#